data_39a57695a9ea4fd5d6f3c7435d8f622d
#
_entry.id   39a57695a9ea4fd5d6f3c7435d8f622d
#
_cell.length_a   1.000
_cell.length_b   1.000
_cell.length_c   1.000
_cell.angle_alpha   90.00
_cell.angle_beta   90.00
_cell.angle_gamma   90.00
#
_symmetry.space_group_name_H-M   'P 1'
#
loop_
_entity.id
_entity.type
_entity.pdbx_description
1 polymer ?
#
loop_
_entity_poly.entity_id
_entity_poly.type
_entity_poly.pdbx_seq_one_letter_code
_entity_poly.pdbx_strand_id
1 'polypeptide(L)'
;EDVWSPIPPSIRAAMEGATVIVNCSASDETIGKDSYRRELIKGQSARLIAGYIYANAGEGESTTDLVFGGHNLIAENGSILAEAKRFENQIIYTELDIKRIVGERRKNTTFTMEKEKVLPRISFPLDVCEIKLTREFPKKPFVPQDEKERALRCEEILTIQAMGLKKRLLHTHANTAVVGISGGLDSTLALIVTAKAFDMIGKDKKRFLRSPCLALEQRTERIGMPAKWQNSSERRCGK
;
A
#
# COMPACT_ATOMS: atom_id res chain seq x y z
N GLU A 1 -22.18 11.16 -12.65
CA GLU A 1 -21.31 11.82 -13.66
C GLU A 1 -20.19 12.65 -13.04
N ASP A 2 -20.37 13.23 -11.86
CA ASP A 2 -19.43 14.19 -11.27
C ASP A 2 -18.01 13.65 -11.06
N VAL A 3 -17.86 12.36 -10.82
CA VAL A 3 -16.55 11.72 -10.65
C VAL A 3 -15.70 11.73 -11.94
N TRP A 4 -16.36 11.91 -13.10
CA TRP A 4 -15.70 11.96 -14.42
C TRP A 4 -15.11 13.33 -14.73
N SER A 5 -15.50 14.36 -13.96
CA SER A 5 -14.95 15.70 -14.16
C SER A 5 -13.49 15.76 -13.71
N PRO A 6 -12.66 16.63 -14.30
CA PRO A 6 -11.26 16.83 -13.89
C PRO A 6 -11.13 17.22 -12.40
N ILE A 7 -12.11 17.97 -11.88
CA ILE A 7 -12.19 18.37 -10.46
C ILE A 7 -13.56 17.98 -9.93
N PRO A 8 -13.73 16.70 -9.52
CA PRO A 8 -15.01 16.25 -9.02
C PRO A 8 -15.37 16.88 -7.66
N PRO A 9 -16.65 17.15 -7.38
CA PRO A 9 -17.12 17.76 -6.13
C PRO A 9 -16.69 17.00 -4.86
N SER A 10 -16.43 15.71 -4.97
CA SER A 10 -15.93 14.87 -3.89
C SER A 10 -14.59 15.34 -3.32
N ILE A 11 -13.75 16.03 -4.11
CA ILE A 11 -12.49 16.62 -3.65
C ILE A 11 -12.80 17.64 -2.54
N ARG A 12 -13.70 18.59 -2.84
CA ARG A 12 -14.06 19.63 -1.89
C ARG A 12 -14.70 19.03 -0.63
N ALA A 13 -15.63 18.08 -0.80
CA ALA A 13 -16.26 17.41 0.32
C ALA A 13 -15.24 16.75 1.26
N ALA A 14 -14.25 16.06 0.71
CA ALA A 14 -13.19 15.43 1.49
C ALA A 14 -12.29 16.46 2.18
N MET A 15 -11.92 17.55 1.51
CA MET A 15 -11.12 18.64 2.07
C MET A 15 -11.87 19.38 3.18
N GLU A 16 -13.19 19.47 3.12
CA GLU A 16 -14.03 20.00 4.18
C GLU A 16 -14.32 18.99 5.32
N GLY A 17 -13.82 17.75 5.21
CA GLY A 17 -13.84 16.76 6.28
C GLY A 17 -14.68 15.51 6.05
N ALA A 18 -15.36 15.39 4.91
CA ALA A 18 -16.13 14.18 4.61
C ALA A 18 -15.20 12.95 4.54
N THR A 19 -15.50 11.93 5.32
CA THR A 19 -14.74 10.66 5.33
C THR A 19 -15.38 9.60 4.45
N VAL A 20 -16.64 9.76 4.12
CA VAL A 20 -17.37 8.91 3.19
C VAL A 20 -18.03 9.80 2.14
N ILE A 21 -17.84 9.45 0.90
CA ILE A 21 -18.44 10.08 -0.28
C ILE A 21 -19.49 9.12 -0.85
N VAL A 22 -20.69 9.62 -1.06
CA VAL A 22 -21.75 8.89 -1.77
C VAL A 22 -22.00 9.60 -3.09
N ASN A 23 -21.88 8.87 -4.18
CA ASN A 23 -22.06 9.37 -5.54
C ASN A 23 -23.15 8.57 -6.23
N CYS A 24 -24.31 9.16 -6.43
CA CYS A 24 -25.38 8.62 -7.27
C CYS A 24 -25.11 9.07 -8.70
N SER A 25 -24.95 8.13 -9.61
CA SER A 25 -24.55 8.39 -10.99
C SER A 25 -25.47 7.68 -11.99
N ALA A 26 -25.62 8.28 -13.15
CA ALA A 26 -26.27 7.67 -14.32
C ALA A 26 -25.25 7.59 -15.46
N SER A 27 -24.25 6.76 -15.26
CA SER A 27 -23.21 6.49 -16.25
C SER A 27 -23.61 5.30 -17.14
N ASP A 28 -23.85 5.57 -18.40
CA ASP A 28 -24.17 4.58 -19.41
C ASP A 28 -23.04 3.56 -19.62
N GLU A 29 -23.36 2.43 -20.18
CA GLU A 29 -22.39 1.38 -20.49
C GLU A 29 -21.87 1.50 -21.92
N THR A 30 -20.55 1.48 -22.05
CA THR A 30 -19.82 1.31 -23.30
C THR A 30 -18.73 0.26 -23.11
N ILE A 31 -18.23 -0.31 -24.22
CA ILE A 31 -17.20 -1.36 -24.16
C ILE A 31 -15.95 -0.83 -23.44
N GLY A 32 -15.53 -1.52 -22.38
CA GLY A 32 -14.33 -1.17 -21.59
C GLY A 32 -14.51 -0.06 -20.56
N LYS A 33 -15.69 0.57 -20.47
CA LYS A 33 -15.97 1.65 -19.52
C LYS A 33 -16.02 1.15 -18.07
N ASP A 34 -16.36 -0.10 -17.86
CA ASP A 34 -16.40 -0.73 -16.53
C ASP A 34 -15.04 -0.75 -15.84
N SER A 35 -14.00 -1.16 -16.54
CA SER A 35 -12.64 -1.19 -15.99
C SER A 35 -12.13 0.22 -15.70
N TYR A 36 -12.38 1.17 -16.59
CA TYR A 36 -12.03 2.57 -16.36
C TYR A 36 -12.80 3.15 -15.16
N ARG A 37 -14.12 2.91 -15.07
CA ARG A 37 -14.95 3.33 -13.92
C ARG A 37 -14.38 2.76 -12.61
N ARG A 38 -14.04 1.47 -12.61
CA ARG A 38 -13.46 0.80 -11.45
C ARG A 38 -12.16 1.44 -10.98
N GLU A 39 -11.24 1.69 -11.91
CA GLU A 39 -9.96 2.36 -11.56
C GLU A 39 -10.16 3.83 -11.17
N LEU A 40 -11.12 4.52 -11.75
CA LEU A 40 -11.46 5.90 -11.39
C LEU A 40 -11.97 5.98 -9.94
N ILE A 41 -12.94 5.13 -9.55
CA ILE A 41 -13.48 5.09 -8.18
C ILE A 41 -12.41 4.68 -7.18
N LYS A 42 -11.63 3.65 -7.50
CA LYS A 42 -10.50 3.21 -6.69
C LYS A 42 -9.47 4.33 -6.49
N GLY A 43 -9.06 4.99 -7.58
CA GLY A 43 -8.12 6.10 -7.55
C GLY A 43 -8.65 7.31 -6.79
N GLN A 44 -9.93 7.64 -6.94
CA GLN A 44 -10.54 8.76 -6.21
C GLN A 44 -10.63 8.47 -4.71
N SER A 45 -11.01 7.25 -4.31
CA SER A 45 -11.01 6.87 -2.89
C SER A 45 -9.60 6.91 -2.27
N ALA A 46 -8.57 6.53 -3.01
CA ALA A 46 -7.17 6.61 -2.58
C ALA A 46 -6.70 8.06 -2.42
N ARG A 47 -6.94 8.89 -3.44
CA ARG A 47 -6.54 10.31 -3.44
C ARG A 47 -7.17 11.06 -2.28
N LEU A 48 -8.45 10.81 -2.00
CA LEU A 48 -9.19 11.47 -0.95
C LEU A 48 -9.00 10.82 0.43
N ILE A 49 -8.34 9.68 0.52
CA ILE A 49 -8.25 8.85 1.74
C ILE A 49 -9.65 8.74 2.34
N ALA A 50 -10.58 8.15 1.59
CA ALA A 50 -12.00 8.15 1.91
C ALA A 50 -12.66 6.81 1.58
N GLY A 51 -13.79 6.52 2.24
CA GLY A 51 -14.78 5.61 1.72
C GLY A 51 -15.48 6.25 0.52
N TYR A 52 -15.63 5.52 -0.58
CA TYR A 52 -16.33 6.00 -1.77
C TYR A 52 -17.39 4.99 -2.19
N ILE A 53 -18.64 5.41 -2.12
CA ILE A 53 -19.79 4.61 -2.49
C ILE A 53 -20.33 5.16 -3.81
N TYR A 54 -20.22 4.36 -4.86
CA TYR A 54 -20.69 4.70 -6.19
C TYR A 54 -21.92 3.85 -6.52
N ALA A 55 -23.05 4.50 -6.65
CA ALA A 55 -24.32 3.89 -7.02
C ALA A 55 -24.69 4.34 -8.44
N ASN A 56 -24.68 3.40 -9.37
CA ASN A 56 -24.97 3.67 -10.77
C ASN A 56 -26.40 3.28 -11.14
N ALA A 57 -26.97 4.00 -12.09
CA ALA A 57 -28.24 3.65 -12.71
C ALA A 57 -28.20 2.21 -13.26
N GLY A 58 -29.31 1.50 -13.14
CA GLY A 58 -29.43 0.10 -13.51
C GLY A 58 -30.46 -0.16 -14.59
N GLU A 59 -30.93 -1.38 -14.67
CA GLU A 59 -31.97 -1.79 -15.60
C GLU A 59 -33.26 -0.97 -15.40
N GLY A 60 -33.84 -0.52 -16.50
CA GLY A 60 -35.08 0.24 -16.48
C GLY A 60 -34.94 1.76 -16.31
N GLU A 61 -33.74 2.29 -16.10
CA GLU A 61 -33.50 3.73 -15.98
C GLU A 61 -33.60 4.48 -17.31
N SER A 62 -33.52 3.78 -18.44
CA SER A 62 -33.68 4.35 -19.75
C SER A 62 -34.49 3.46 -20.67
N THR A 63 -35.33 4.10 -21.48
CA THR A 63 -36.10 3.47 -22.58
C THR A 63 -35.62 3.93 -23.96
N THR A 64 -34.50 4.64 -24.01
CA THR A 64 -33.88 5.19 -25.25
C THR A 64 -32.59 4.44 -25.59
N ASP A 65 -31.67 5.11 -26.26
CA ASP A 65 -30.42 4.51 -26.77
C ASP A 65 -29.36 4.21 -25.70
N LEU A 66 -29.57 4.65 -24.47
CA LEU A 66 -28.62 4.45 -23.39
C LEU A 66 -28.91 3.15 -22.64
N VAL A 67 -27.86 2.41 -22.33
CA VAL A 67 -27.95 1.22 -21.48
C VAL A 67 -27.18 1.48 -20.18
N PHE A 68 -27.83 1.22 -19.06
CA PHE A 68 -27.23 1.32 -17.73
C PHE A 68 -26.99 -0.06 -17.13
N GLY A 69 -25.81 -0.27 -16.58
CA GLY A 69 -25.38 -1.58 -16.12
C GLY A 69 -25.53 -1.84 -14.62
N GLY A 70 -25.96 -0.85 -13.81
CA GLY A 70 -26.02 -1.03 -12.38
C GLY A 70 -24.68 -1.34 -11.71
N HIS A 71 -23.57 -0.89 -12.31
CA HIS A 71 -22.22 -1.18 -11.80
C HIS A 71 -21.91 -0.39 -10.53
N ASN A 72 -22.43 -0.87 -9.40
CA ASN A 72 -22.23 -0.28 -8.08
C ASN A 72 -20.87 -0.70 -7.50
N LEU A 73 -20.19 0.24 -6.84
CA LEU A 73 -18.86 0.03 -6.28
C LEU A 73 -18.76 0.64 -4.88
N ILE A 74 -18.12 -0.06 -3.96
CA ILE A 74 -17.72 0.50 -2.66
C ILE A 74 -16.21 0.37 -2.54
N ALA A 75 -15.53 1.49 -2.36
CA ALA A 75 -14.09 1.56 -2.21
C ALA A 75 -13.69 2.23 -0.89
N GLU A 76 -12.56 1.84 -0.34
CA GLU A 76 -11.95 2.45 0.85
C GLU A 76 -10.45 2.62 0.62
N ASN A 77 -10.00 3.87 0.65
CA ASN A 77 -8.57 4.22 0.56
C ASN A 77 -7.79 3.42 -0.51
N GLY A 78 -8.35 3.36 -1.73
CA GLY A 78 -7.73 2.70 -2.87
C GLY A 78 -7.98 1.19 -2.99
N SER A 79 -8.81 0.62 -2.16
CA SER A 79 -9.22 -0.79 -2.24
C SER A 79 -10.70 -0.90 -2.57
N ILE A 80 -11.07 -1.73 -3.55
CA ILE A 80 -12.46 -2.08 -3.80
C ILE A 80 -12.86 -3.11 -2.74
N LEU A 81 -13.92 -2.83 -2.00
CA LEU A 81 -14.45 -3.70 -0.94
C LEU A 81 -15.65 -4.51 -1.40
N ALA A 82 -16.50 -3.92 -2.24
CA ALA A 82 -17.64 -4.59 -2.82
C ALA A 82 -17.88 -4.05 -4.23
N GLU A 83 -18.33 -4.93 -5.11
CA GLU A 83 -18.59 -4.63 -6.52
C GLU A 83 -19.81 -5.45 -6.99
N ALA A 84 -20.81 -4.77 -7.56
CA ALA A 84 -21.97 -5.42 -8.13
C ALA A 84 -21.63 -5.98 -9.53
N LYS A 85 -22.26 -7.08 -9.88
CA LYS A 85 -22.22 -7.55 -11.26
C LYS A 85 -23.00 -6.59 -12.14
N ARG A 86 -22.48 -6.32 -13.32
CA ARG A 86 -23.18 -5.51 -14.32
C ARG A 86 -24.40 -6.23 -14.88
N PHE A 87 -25.40 -5.45 -15.22
CA PHE A 87 -26.67 -5.91 -15.81
C PHE A 87 -27.48 -6.82 -14.89
N GLU A 88 -27.26 -6.71 -13.60
CA GLU A 88 -28.03 -7.35 -12.55
C GLU A 88 -28.46 -6.30 -11.51
N ASN A 89 -29.73 -6.36 -11.07
CA ASN A 89 -30.21 -5.50 -9.99
C ASN A 89 -29.78 -6.08 -8.65
N GLN A 90 -28.76 -5.50 -8.05
CA GLN A 90 -28.14 -5.98 -6.80
C GLN A 90 -28.00 -4.88 -5.76
N ILE A 91 -28.13 -5.27 -4.51
CA ILE A 91 -27.72 -4.47 -3.37
C ILE A 91 -26.38 -5.01 -2.88
N ILE A 92 -25.38 -4.14 -2.79
CA ILE A 92 -24.09 -4.46 -2.19
C ILE A 92 -23.91 -3.68 -0.89
N TYR A 93 -23.24 -4.28 0.07
CA TYR A 93 -22.92 -3.66 1.36
C TYR A 93 -21.57 -4.15 1.86
N THR A 94 -20.92 -3.33 2.67
CA THR A 94 -19.67 -3.66 3.38
C THR A 94 -19.46 -2.69 4.53
N GLU A 95 -18.50 -2.99 5.38
CA GLU A 95 -18.09 -2.10 6.46
C GLU A 95 -16.92 -1.19 6.03
N LEU A 96 -16.96 0.08 6.43
CA LEU A 96 -15.88 1.05 6.24
C LEU A 96 -15.19 1.35 7.58
N ASP A 97 -13.85 1.35 7.59
CA ASP A 97 -13.06 1.70 8.77
C ASP A 97 -12.79 3.22 8.82
N ILE A 98 -13.75 3.96 9.38
CA ILE A 98 -13.67 5.42 9.48
C ILE A 98 -12.50 5.86 10.38
N LYS A 99 -12.18 5.11 11.42
CA LYS A 99 -11.06 5.44 12.32
C LYS A 99 -9.74 5.33 11.58
N ARG A 100 -9.58 4.32 10.75
CA ARG A 100 -8.41 4.16 9.89
C ARG A 100 -8.29 5.30 8.89
N ILE A 101 -9.37 5.65 8.19
CA ILE A 101 -9.41 6.79 7.24
C ILE A 101 -8.93 8.07 7.92
N VAL A 102 -9.48 8.41 9.08
CA VAL A 102 -9.09 9.60 9.85
C VAL A 102 -7.61 9.52 10.29
N GLY A 103 -7.17 8.34 10.73
CA GLY A 103 -5.79 8.10 11.12
C GLY A 103 -4.80 8.29 9.98
N GLU A 104 -5.11 7.77 8.80
CA GLU A 104 -4.26 7.93 7.60
C GLU A 104 -4.21 9.39 7.13
N ARG A 105 -5.33 10.11 7.13
CA ARG A 105 -5.33 11.55 6.83
C ARG A 105 -4.44 12.36 7.77
N ARG A 106 -4.45 12.05 9.07
CA ARG A 106 -3.61 12.74 10.07
C ARG A 106 -2.11 12.49 9.85
N LYS A 107 -1.73 11.32 9.37
CA LYS A 107 -0.34 10.98 9.04
C LYS A 107 0.15 11.62 7.74
N ASN A 108 -0.78 11.88 6.83
CA ASN A 108 -0.44 12.42 5.50
C ASN A 108 -0.30 13.94 5.57
N THR A 109 0.94 14.42 5.49
CA THR A 109 1.26 15.86 5.55
C THR A 109 0.83 16.63 4.32
N THR A 110 0.53 15.97 3.20
CA THR A 110 0.06 16.59 1.97
C THR A 110 -1.45 16.70 1.90
N PHE A 111 -2.18 16.04 2.81
CA PHE A 111 -3.63 16.13 2.90
C PHE A 111 -4.02 17.36 3.73
N THR A 112 -4.31 18.47 3.07
CA THR A 112 -4.66 19.74 3.74
C THR A 112 -6.17 19.87 3.83
N MET A 113 -6.67 20.11 5.04
CA MET A 113 -8.09 20.38 5.27
C MET A 113 -8.42 21.84 4.98
N GLU A 114 -9.55 22.09 4.32
CA GLU A 114 -10.06 23.44 4.10
C GLU A 114 -10.48 24.08 5.43
N LYS A 115 -10.08 25.33 5.64
CA LYS A 115 -10.47 26.12 6.82
C LYS A 115 -11.90 26.65 6.68
N GLU A 116 -12.23 27.15 5.51
CA GLU A 116 -13.57 27.62 5.19
C GLU A 116 -14.44 26.44 4.75
N LYS A 117 -15.62 26.36 5.33
CA LYS A 117 -16.59 25.30 5.07
C LYS A 117 -17.77 25.90 4.34
N VAL A 118 -17.87 25.62 3.06
CA VAL A 118 -18.88 26.20 2.17
C VAL A 118 -20.03 25.22 1.90
N LEU A 119 -19.76 23.91 2.03
CA LEU A 119 -20.79 22.90 1.81
C LEU A 119 -21.83 22.91 2.93
N PRO A 120 -23.12 22.80 2.61
CA PRO A 120 -24.17 22.72 3.61
C PRO A 120 -24.00 21.49 4.51
N ARG A 121 -24.33 21.66 5.80
CA ARG A 121 -24.20 20.61 6.80
C ARG A 121 -25.54 20.31 7.42
N ILE A 122 -25.88 19.05 7.43
CA ILE A 122 -27.07 18.54 8.10
C ILE A 122 -26.59 17.60 9.21
N SER A 123 -26.99 17.90 10.44
CA SER A 123 -26.71 17.03 11.58
C SER A 123 -27.92 16.18 11.87
N PHE A 124 -27.74 14.89 12.09
CA PHE A 124 -28.77 13.96 12.50
C PHE A 124 -28.21 13.01 13.58
N PRO A 125 -29.04 12.60 14.54
CA PRO A 125 -28.66 11.60 15.51
C PRO A 125 -28.51 10.23 14.83
N LEU A 126 -27.48 9.50 15.19
CA LEU A 126 -27.27 8.12 14.76
C LEU A 126 -26.85 7.31 15.99
N ASP A 127 -27.65 6.32 16.35
CA ASP A 127 -27.33 5.43 17.45
C ASP A 127 -26.16 4.51 17.05
N VAL A 128 -25.17 4.42 17.94
CA VAL A 128 -24.05 3.50 17.78
C VAL A 128 -24.48 2.14 18.29
N CYS A 129 -24.54 1.15 17.42
CA CYS A 129 -24.85 -0.22 17.78
C CYS A 129 -23.65 -1.14 17.53
N GLU A 130 -23.58 -2.23 18.27
CA GLU A 130 -22.63 -3.31 17.97
C GLU A 130 -23.04 -4.00 16.68
N ILE A 131 -22.10 -4.10 15.75
CA ILE A 131 -22.29 -4.81 14.49
C ILE A 131 -21.34 -6.01 14.43
N LYS A 132 -21.80 -7.09 13.83
CA LYS A 132 -20.93 -8.21 13.47
C LYS A 132 -20.27 -7.89 12.14
N LEU A 133 -18.95 -7.76 12.16
CA LEU A 133 -18.20 -7.52 10.94
C LEU A 133 -18.29 -8.73 10.00
N THR A 134 -18.61 -8.46 8.74
CA THR A 134 -18.59 -9.45 7.65
C THR A 134 -17.29 -9.38 6.85
N ARG A 135 -16.56 -8.28 6.97
CA ARG A 135 -15.29 -8.04 6.30
C ARG A 135 -14.18 -8.88 6.91
N GLU A 136 -13.44 -9.58 6.08
CA GLU A 136 -12.23 -10.29 6.48
C GLU A 136 -11.01 -9.36 6.48
N PHE A 137 -10.21 -9.45 7.55
CA PHE A 137 -8.97 -8.69 7.68
C PHE A 137 -7.78 -9.65 7.52
N PRO A 138 -6.81 -9.34 6.63
CA PRO A 138 -5.65 -10.20 6.45
C PRO A 138 -4.83 -10.30 7.75
N LYS A 139 -4.58 -11.51 8.23
CA LYS A 139 -3.77 -11.76 9.44
C LYS A 139 -2.32 -11.27 9.30
N LYS A 140 -1.83 -11.17 8.06
CA LYS A 140 -0.48 -10.70 7.71
C LYS A 140 -0.58 -9.55 6.70
N PRO A 141 -0.97 -8.32 7.12
CA PRO A 141 -1.28 -7.22 6.20
C PRO A 141 -0.09 -6.73 5.38
N PHE A 142 1.14 -7.02 5.83
CA PHE A 142 2.37 -6.57 5.15
C PHE A 142 2.98 -7.63 4.23
N VAL A 143 2.45 -8.85 4.24
CA VAL A 143 2.99 -9.97 3.44
C VAL A 143 1.97 -10.36 2.38
N PRO A 144 2.25 -10.13 1.09
CA PRO A 144 1.38 -10.59 0.02
C PRO A 144 1.17 -12.10 0.08
N GLN A 145 -0.06 -12.54 -0.16
CA GLN A 145 -0.37 -13.97 -0.21
C GLN A 145 0.13 -14.59 -1.51
N ASP A 146 0.02 -13.85 -2.61
CA ASP A 146 0.56 -14.29 -3.89
C ASP A 146 2.09 -14.35 -3.86
N GLU A 147 2.64 -15.47 -4.33
CA GLU A 147 4.08 -15.73 -4.31
C GLU A 147 4.85 -14.80 -5.25
N LYS A 148 4.30 -14.51 -6.42
CA LYS A 148 4.93 -13.61 -7.41
C LYS A 148 4.95 -12.18 -6.89
N GLU A 149 3.84 -11.71 -6.36
CA GLU A 149 3.76 -10.38 -5.75
C GLU A 149 4.73 -10.26 -4.55
N ARG A 150 4.80 -11.29 -3.72
CA ARG A 150 5.74 -11.33 -2.58
C ARG A 150 7.19 -11.28 -3.02
N ALA A 151 7.56 -12.03 -4.07
CA ALA A 151 8.92 -12.02 -4.62
C ALA A 151 9.29 -10.64 -5.17
N LEU A 152 8.40 -10.01 -5.95
CA LEU A 152 8.60 -8.65 -6.46
C LEU A 152 8.77 -7.64 -5.33
N ARG A 153 7.93 -7.71 -4.30
CA ARG A 153 8.03 -6.80 -3.14
C ARG A 153 9.31 -7.00 -2.35
N CYS A 154 9.75 -8.24 -2.16
CA CYS A 154 11.03 -8.51 -1.49
C CYS A 154 12.22 -7.94 -2.27
N GLU A 155 12.23 -8.12 -3.60
CA GLU A 155 13.27 -7.57 -4.46
C GLU A 155 13.27 -6.04 -4.46
N GLU A 156 12.10 -5.42 -4.47
CA GLU A 156 11.94 -3.96 -4.36
C GLU A 156 12.50 -3.44 -3.03
N ILE A 157 12.14 -4.07 -1.90
CA ILE A 157 12.64 -3.69 -0.56
C ILE A 157 14.17 -3.75 -0.51
N LEU A 158 14.77 -4.85 -0.98
CA LEU A 158 16.21 -5.00 -1.02
C LEU A 158 16.88 -3.97 -1.94
N THR A 159 16.24 -3.68 -3.07
CA THR A 159 16.78 -2.71 -4.04
C THR A 159 16.74 -1.29 -3.49
N ILE A 160 15.64 -0.87 -2.87
CA ILE A 160 15.52 0.46 -2.25
C ILE A 160 16.61 0.67 -1.20
N GLN A 161 16.81 -0.29 -0.31
CA GLN A 161 17.84 -0.21 0.73
C GLN A 161 19.25 -0.20 0.14
N ALA A 162 19.53 -1.07 -0.83
CA ALA A 162 20.83 -1.13 -1.50
C ALA A 162 21.15 0.14 -2.28
N MET A 163 20.17 0.75 -2.95
CA MET A 163 20.34 2.03 -3.64
C MET A 163 20.65 3.18 -2.69
N GLY A 164 19.97 3.22 -1.52
CA GLY A 164 20.28 4.19 -0.47
C GLY A 164 21.71 4.06 0.03
N LEU A 165 22.15 2.83 0.32
CA LEU A 165 23.52 2.55 0.75
C LEU A 165 24.54 2.84 -0.36
N LYS A 166 24.27 2.43 -1.60
CA LYS A 166 25.10 2.76 -2.79
C LYS A 166 25.38 4.25 -2.88
N LYS A 167 24.33 5.08 -2.77
CA LYS A 167 24.49 6.53 -2.83
C LYS A 167 25.40 7.06 -1.73
N ARG A 168 25.26 6.56 -0.51
CA ARG A 168 26.11 6.91 0.62
C ARG A 168 27.59 6.52 0.40
N LEU A 169 27.83 5.28 -0.03
CA LEU A 169 29.18 4.78 -0.31
C LEU A 169 29.89 5.60 -1.41
N LEU A 170 29.14 5.96 -2.47
CA LEU A 170 29.70 6.80 -3.54
C LEU A 170 29.97 8.23 -3.07
N HIS A 171 29.06 8.83 -2.31
CA HIS A 171 29.19 10.21 -1.81
C HIS A 171 30.37 10.36 -0.83
N THR A 172 30.55 9.39 0.06
CA THR A 172 31.64 9.41 1.05
C THR A 172 32.95 8.86 0.52
N HIS A 173 33.01 8.42 -0.74
CA HIS A 173 34.15 7.72 -1.34
C HIS A 173 34.63 6.51 -0.52
N ALA A 174 33.71 5.89 0.26
CA ALA A 174 34.04 4.76 1.11
C ALA A 174 34.46 3.54 0.28
N ASN A 175 35.61 2.99 0.61
CA ASN A 175 36.13 1.80 -0.04
C ASN A 175 35.78 0.50 0.70
N THR A 176 35.37 0.61 1.94
CA THR A 176 35.06 -0.51 2.82
C THR A 176 33.76 -0.23 3.59
N ALA A 177 33.10 -1.28 4.04
CA ALA A 177 32.00 -1.22 4.97
C ALA A 177 32.21 -2.27 6.07
N VAL A 178 31.77 -1.97 7.29
CA VAL A 178 31.82 -2.89 8.42
C VAL A 178 30.39 -3.17 8.88
N VAL A 179 30.03 -4.43 8.96
CA VAL A 179 28.70 -4.87 9.43
C VAL A 179 28.88 -5.74 10.66
N GLY A 180 28.34 -5.30 11.80
CA GLY A 180 28.26 -6.10 13.02
C GLY A 180 27.18 -7.18 12.87
N ILE A 181 27.54 -8.44 13.00
CA ILE A 181 26.62 -9.56 12.86
C ILE A 181 26.31 -10.12 14.23
N SER A 182 25.05 -9.94 14.65
CA SER A 182 24.52 -10.49 15.92
C SER A 182 23.87 -11.88 15.77
N GLY A 183 23.77 -12.40 14.51
CA GLY A 183 23.01 -13.62 14.19
C GLY A 183 21.50 -13.40 14.13
N GLY A 184 20.99 -12.18 14.32
CA GLY A 184 19.60 -11.82 14.12
C GLY A 184 19.26 -11.50 12.68
N LEU A 185 17.96 -11.42 12.38
CA LEU A 185 17.45 -11.11 11.03
C LEU A 185 17.93 -9.75 10.53
N ASP A 186 17.97 -8.73 11.38
CA ASP A 186 18.34 -7.36 11.01
C ASP A 186 19.79 -7.29 10.53
N SER A 187 20.71 -7.91 11.27
CA SER A 187 22.13 -7.93 10.88
C SER A 187 22.37 -8.77 9.62
N THR A 188 21.60 -9.83 9.43
CA THR A 188 21.62 -10.63 8.19
C THR A 188 21.10 -9.82 7.00
N LEU A 189 20.00 -9.10 7.17
CA LEU A 189 19.46 -8.22 6.14
C LEU A 189 20.45 -7.11 5.80
N ALA A 190 21.05 -6.45 6.80
CA ALA A 190 22.10 -5.44 6.58
C ALA A 190 23.28 -5.97 5.77
N LEU A 191 23.69 -7.22 6.00
CA LEU A 191 24.74 -7.88 5.24
C LEU A 191 24.35 -8.10 3.77
N ILE A 192 23.12 -8.58 3.52
CA ILE A 192 22.60 -8.81 2.16
C ILE A 192 22.52 -7.48 1.40
N VAL A 193 21.98 -6.45 2.03
CA VAL A 193 21.86 -5.10 1.46
C VAL A 193 23.24 -4.53 1.13
N THR A 194 24.22 -4.71 2.02
CA THR A 194 25.60 -4.26 1.80
C THR A 194 26.22 -4.99 0.62
N ALA A 195 26.08 -6.31 0.53
CA ALA A 195 26.58 -7.10 -0.59
C ALA A 195 25.98 -6.64 -1.93
N LYS A 196 24.65 -6.42 -1.96
CA LYS A 196 23.95 -5.93 -3.15
C LYS A 196 24.41 -4.52 -3.54
N ALA A 197 24.63 -3.63 -2.58
CA ALA A 197 25.13 -2.28 -2.85
C ALA A 197 26.55 -2.29 -3.42
N PHE A 198 27.43 -3.18 -2.92
CA PHE A 198 28.79 -3.35 -3.45
C PHE A 198 28.78 -3.91 -4.88
N ASP A 199 27.91 -4.87 -5.18
CA ASP A 199 27.71 -5.37 -6.55
C ASP A 199 27.31 -4.24 -7.50
N MET A 200 26.38 -3.38 -7.08
CA MET A 200 25.87 -2.25 -7.88
C MET A 200 26.95 -1.18 -8.18
N ILE A 201 28.00 -1.10 -7.40
CA ILE A 201 29.12 -0.14 -7.63
C ILE A 201 30.38 -0.82 -8.21
N GLY A 202 30.29 -2.10 -8.54
CA GLY A 202 31.40 -2.85 -9.09
C GLY A 202 32.58 -3.06 -8.11
N LYS A 203 32.34 -2.98 -6.80
CA LYS A 203 33.40 -3.21 -5.79
C LYS A 203 33.38 -4.66 -5.32
N ASP A 204 34.60 -5.20 -5.11
CA ASP A 204 34.75 -6.56 -4.59
C ASP A 204 34.11 -6.72 -3.20
N LYS A 205 33.30 -7.76 -3.04
CA LYS A 205 32.66 -8.16 -1.78
C LYS A 205 33.67 -8.46 -0.67
N LYS A 206 34.94 -8.73 -0.99
CA LYS A 206 36.00 -8.88 0.01
C LYS A 206 36.31 -7.60 0.76
N ARG A 207 35.84 -6.45 0.30
CA ARG A 207 36.07 -5.14 0.92
C ARG A 207 35.09 -4.79 2.04
N PHE A 208 34.10 -5.61 2.31
CA PHE A 208 33.32 -5.43 3.53
C PHE A 208 33.72 -6.43 4.60
N LEU A 209 33.99 -5.92 5.78
CA LEU A 209 34.39 -6.68 6.95
C LEU A 209 33.13 -7.08 7.74
N ARG A 210 33.07 -8.35 8.11
CA ARG A 210 32.08 -8.84 9.08
C ARG A 210 32.76 -8.84 10.44
N SER A 211 32.20 -8.12 11.40
CA SER A 211 32.65 -8.22 12.79
C SER A 211 31.64 -9.08 13.55
N PRO A 212 31.99 -10.23 14.09
CA PRO A 212 31.13 -10.96 15.01
C PRO A 212 30.92 -10.09 16.25
N CYS A 213 29.69 -9.88 16.65
CA CYS A 213 29.40 -9.29 17.95
C CYS A 213 29.74 -10.31 19.03
N LEU A 214 30.60 -9.97 19.99
CA LEU A 214 31.08 -10.82 21.08
C LEU A 214 29.98 -11.55 21.91
N ALA A 215 28.72 -11.22 21.70
CA ALA A 215 27.57 -11.88 22.36
C ALA A 215 27.13 -13.22 21.73
N LEU A 216 27.82 -13.74 20.71
CA LEU A 216 27.31 -14.82 19.86
C LEU A 216 28.19 -16.06 19.72
N GLU A 217 29.19 -16.24 20.55
CA GLU A 217 29.90 -17.53 20.59
C GLU A 217 29.01 -18.73 20.98
N GLN A 218 27.78 -18.47 21.45
CA GLN A 218 26.88 -19.55 21.92
C GLN A 218 25.66 -19.82 21.01
N ARG A 219 25.49 -19.19 19.85
CA ARG A 219 24.30 -19.37 19.00
C ARG A 219 24.51 -19.70 17.53
N THR A 220 25.71 -20.00 17.10
CA THR A 220 26.06 -20.27 15.67
C THR A 220 25.54 -21.63 15.15
N GLU A 221 25.02 -22.50 15.99
CA GLU A 221 24.55 -23.84 15.58
C GLU A 221 23.12 -23.89 14.99
N ARG A 222 22.38 -22.78 14.93
CA ARG A 222 20.94 -22.81 14.56
C ARG A 222 20.54 -22.17 13.24
N ILE A 223 21.44 -21.59 12.49
CA ILE A 223 21.07 -21.02 11.17
C ILE A 223 21.98 -21.65 10.12
N GLY A 224 21.43 -22.59 9.36
CA GLY A 224 22.11 -23.24 8.22
C GLY A 224 22.47 -22.20 7.15
N MET A 225 23.62 -21.56 7.28
CA MET A 225 24.20 -20.76 6.22
C MET A 225 24.85 -21.69 5.19
N PRO A 226 24.70 -21.44 3.89
CA PRO A 226 25.37 -22.25 2.88
C PRO A 226 26.89 -22.27 3.09
N ALA A 227 27.51 -23.43 3.04
CA ALA A 227 28.92 -23.70 3.33
C ALA A 227 29.91 -22.78 2.56
N LYS A 228 29.52 -22.22 1.43
CA LYS A 228 30.32 -21.26 0.65
C LYS A 228 30.64 -19.95 1.39
N TRP A 229 29.93 -19.64 2.47
CA TRP A 229 30.09 -18.39 3.20
C TRP A 229 30.90 -18.53 4.49
N GLN A 230 31.17 -19.77 4.93
CA GLN A 230 31.93 -20.05 6.16
C GLN A 230 33.45 -19.93 5.98
N ASN A 231 34.00 -20.24 4.79
CA ASN A 231 35.44 -20.33 4.57
C ASN A 231 36.21 -18.98 4.39
N SER A 232 35.53 -17.84 4.47
CA SER A 232 36.18 -16.52 4.37
C SER A 232 36.43 -15.84 5.73
N SER A 233 36.00 -16.44 6.83
CA SER A 233 36.10 -15.84 8.17
C SER A 233 37.33 -16.26 8.98
N GLU A 234 38.04 -17.33 8.58
CA GLU A 234 39.15 -17.87 9.39
C GLU A 234 40.52 -17.26 9.15
N ARG A 235 40.69 -16.36 8.22
CA ARG A 235 41.98 -15.78 7.91
C ARG A 235 42.08 -14.28 8.20
N ARG A 236 41.96 -13.83 9.41
CA ARG A 236 42.55 -12.60 9.98
C ARG A 236 42.07 -12.31 11.41
N CYS A 237 42.36 -13.20 12.34
CA CYS A 237 42.62 -12.85 13.71
C CYS A 237 44.06 -13.33 14.03
N GLY A 238 45.02 -12.47 13.76
CA GLY A 238 46.39 -12.74 14.04
C GLY A 238 47.18 -11.45 14.10
N LYS A 239 47.44 -11.03 15.37
CA LYS A 239 48.32 -9.97 15.86
C LYS A 239 47.77 -8.56 15.80
#